data_188ce551894f7ef15599e1cc05b46aa8
#
_entry.id   188ce551894f7ef15599e1cc05b46aa8
#
_cell.length_a   1.000
_cell.length_b   1.000
_cell.length_c   1.000
_cell.angle_alpha   90.00
_cell.angle_beta   90.00
_cell.angle_gamma   90.00
#
_symmetry.space_group_name_H-M   'P 1'
#
loop_
_entity.id
_entity.type
_entity.pdbx_description
1 polymer ?
#
loop_
_entity_poly.entity_id
_entity_poly.type
_entity_poly.pdbx_seq_one_letter_code
_entity_poly.pdbx_strand_id
1 'polypeptide(L)'
;MTDFKTLAQIRRSHRKFTEQEIDGDDVKLILRAALMAPTSKGQRAWQFVVVDDKMDLEKLSDAKEMGGQFLKDAPLAIVVLGDPMQNDCWVEDGSIAAISMQYQAEELGLGSCWVQMRGRGLNDGTSADTVIRGILNIPENYNVLCVIAFGHKADERRPQNEDKLKWENVHIEKW
;
A
#
# COMPACT_ATOMS: atom_id res chain seq x y z
N MET A 1 7.40 3.53 22.23
CA MET A 1 6.48 2.69 21.43
C MET A 1 5.13 3.40 21.39
N THR A 2 4.65 3.74 20.22
CA THR A 2 3.36 4.42 20.04
C THR A 2 2.23 3.41 20.18
N ASP A 3 1.19 3.70 20.98
CA ASP A 3 0.04 2.79 21.11
C ASP A 3 -0.81 2.80 19.82
N PHE A 4 -1.61 1.73 19.63
CA PHE A 4 -2.39 1.58 18.40
C PHE A 4 -3.48 2.66 18.24
N LYS A 5 -4.06 3.15 19.34
CA LYS A 5 -5.05 4.25 19.29
C LYS A 5 -4.42 5.49 18.66
N THR A 6 -3.24 5.85 19.12
CA THR A 6 -2.47 6.98 18.58
C THR A 6 -2.08 6.74 17.12
N LEU A 7 -1.56 5.54 16.77
CA LEU A 7 -1.22 5.21 15.37
C LEU A 7 -2.43 5.33 14.44
N ALA A 8 -3.59 4.86 14.86
CA ALA A 8 -4.82 4.96 14.07
C ALA A 8 -5.23 6.41 13.80
N GLN A 9 -4.98 7.31 14.78
CA GLN A 9 -5.32 8.72 14.66
C GLN A 9 -4.32 9.49 13.79
N ILE A 10 -3.00 9.24 13.96
CA ILE A 10 -1.94 10.02 13.28
C ILE A 10 -1.61 9.51 11.88
N ARG A 11 -1.82 8.21 11.59
CA ARG A 11 -1.54 7.67 10.26
C ARG A 11 -2.36 8.41 9.19
N ARG A 12 -1.65 9.03 8.26
CA ARG A 12 -2.25 9.75 7.13
C ARG A 12 -1.58 9.34 5.82
N SER A 13 -2.26 9.57 4.71
CA SER A 13 -1.68 9.37 3.38
C SER A 13 -0.75 10.53 3.03
N HIS A 14 0.55 10.23 2.93
CA HIS A 14 1.60 11.15 2.50
C HIS A 14 1.93 10.90 1.03
N ARG A 15 1.99 11.95 0.22
CA ARG A 15 2.30 11.89 -1.23
C ARG A 15 3.49 12.79 -1.59
N LYS A 16 4.17 13.31 -0.58
CA LYS A 16 5.41 14.06 -0.72
C LYS A 16 6.43 13.43 0.21
N PHE A 17 7.55 13.07 -0.36
CA PHE A 17 8.64 12.42 0.33
C PHE A 17 9.93 13.20 0.13
N THR A 18 10.89 13.04 1.03
CA THR A 18 12.25 13.52 0.81
C THR A 18 12.99 12.51 -0.06
N GLU A 19 14.13 12.90 -0.60
CA GLU A 19 15.01 12.01 -1.37
C GLU A 19 15.80 11.01 -0.48
N GLN A 20 15.64 11.10 0.83
CA GLN A 20 16.33 10.22 1.76
C GLN A 20 15.83 8.79 1.61
N GLU A 21 16.74 7.86 1.41
CA GLU A 21 16.47 6.42 1.37
C GLU A 21 15.95 5.94 2.74
N ILE A 22 15.14 4.89 2.71
CA ILE A 22 14.68 4.21 3.93
C ILE A 22 15.74 3.18 4.32
N ASP A 23 16.08 3.14 5.61
CA ASP A 23 16.99 2.13 6.14
C ASP A 23 16.48 0.71 5.87
N GLY A 24 17.38 -0.19 5.47
CA GLY A 24 17.02 -1.56 5.13
C GLY A 24 16.40 -2.35 6.28
N ASP A 25 16.72 -2.02 7.54
CA ASP A 25 16.09 -2.65 8.69
C ASP A 25 14.65 -2.14 8.89
N ASP A 26 14.38 -0.88 8.61
CA ASP A 26 13.01 -0.34 8.59
C ASP A 26 12.17 -0.97 7.47
N VAL A 27 12.74 -1.19 6.29
CA VAL A 27 12.07 -1.94 5.20
C VAL A 27 11.73 -3.35 5.64
N LYS A 28 12.65 -4.04 6.34
CA LYS A 28 12.38 -5.38 6.89
C LYS A 28 11.23 -5.37 7.91
N LEU A 29 11.16 -4.35 8.78
CA LEU A 29 10.06 -4.21 9.75
C LEU A 29 8.72 -3.99 9.06
N ILE A 30 8.67 -3.17 8.00
CA ILE A 30 7.49 -2.95 7.18
C ILE A 30 7.02 -4.26 6.54
N LEU A 31 7.93 -5.00 5.89
CA LEU A 31 7.61 -6.29 5.28
C LEU A 31 7.20 -7.33 6.33
N ARG A 32 7.86 -7.35 7.49
CA ARG A 32 7.49 -8.22 8.61
C ARG A 32 6.04 -8.01 9.04
N ALA A 33 5.57 -6.76 9.11
CA ALA A 33 4.19 -6.46 9.45
C ALA A 33 3.20 -7.04 8.43
N ALA A 34 3.53 -6.98 7.13
CA ALA A 34 2.74 -7.62 6.08
C ALA A 34 2.72 -9.14 6.20
N LEU A 35 3.89 -9.76 6.42
CA LEU A 35 4.04 -11.22 6.53
C LEU A 35 3.38 -11.81 7.78
N MET A 36 3.14 -11.00 8.81
CA MET A 36 2.41 -11.36 10.02
C MET A 36 0.91 -11.08 9.95
N ALA A 37 0.45 -10.42 8.89
CA ALA A 37 -0.96 -10.11 8.72
C ALA A 37 -1.81 -11.40 8.63
N PRO A 38 -3.00 -11.43 9.24
CA PRO A 38 -3.89 -12.58 9.13
C PRO A 38 -4.38 -12.75 7.68
N THR A 39 -4.65 -13.99 7.30
CA THR A 39 -5.19 -14.34 5.98
C THR A 39 -6.33 -15.32 6.10
N SER A 40 -7.21 -15.34 5.09
CA SER A 40 -8.27 -16.34 4.97
C SER A 40 -7.68 -17.75 5.01
N LYS A 41 -8.20 -18.60 5.90
CA LYS A 41 -7.77 -19.99 6.09
C LYS A 41 -6.25 -20.16 6.35
N GLY A 42 -5.54 -19.07 6.72
CA GLY A 42 -4.10 -19.09 6.92
C GLY A 42 -3.27 -19.34 5.65
N GLN A 43 -3.83 -19.11 4.47
CA GLN A 43 -3.23 -19.50 3.18
C GLN A 43 -1.99 -18.66 2.82
N ARG A 44 -1.90 -17.40 3.25
CA ARG A 44 -0.75 -16.51 2.98
C ARG A 44 -0.40 -16.45 1.48
N ALA A 45 -1.45 -16.35 0.63
CA ALA A 45 -1.34 -16.37 -0.83
C ALA A 45 -0.91 -15.03 -1.45
N TRP A 46 -0.67 -14.02 -0.63
CA TRP A 46 -0.13 -12.74 -1.09
C TRP A 46 1.36 -12.84 -1.43
N GLN A 47 1.80 -11.99 -2.34
CA GLN A 47 3.20 -11.77 -2.68
C GLN A 47 3.48 -10.27 -2.64
N PHE A 48 4.74 -9.90 -2.43
CA PHE A 48 5.18 -8.51 -2.36
C PHE A 48 6.40 -8.32 -3.26
N VAL A 49 6.38 -7.27 -4.09
CA VAL A 49 7.57 -6.85 -4.84
C VAL A 49 8.00 -5.50 -4.29
N VAL A 50 9.23 -5.45 -3.80
CA VAL A 50 9.87 -4.22 -3.30
C VAL A 50 10.55 -3.53 -4.48
N VAL A 51 10.29 -2.25 -4.68
CA VAL A 51 10.81 -1.45 -5.78
C VAL A 51 11.44 -0.18 -5.22
N ASP A 52 12.74 -0.02 -5.39
CA ASP A 52 13.54 1.16 -5.04
C ASP A 52 14.32 1.71 -6.25
N ASP A 53 14.30 0.99 -7.38
CA ASP A 53 14.87 1.50 -8.63
C ASP A 53 14.06 2.67 -9.17
N LYS A 54 14.72 3.80 -9.38
CA LYS A 54 14.09 5.06 -9.77
C LYS A 54 13.37 4.97 -11.14
N MET A 55 13.94 4.22 -12.08
CA MET A 55 13.33 4.07 -13.42
C MET A 55 12.04 3.23 -13.33
N ASP A 56 12.04 2.21 -12.50
CA ASP A 56 10.84 1.38 -12.32
C ASP A 56 9.77 2.12 -11.49
N LEU A 57 10.15 2.92 -10.49
CA LEU A 57 9.21 3.82 -9.78
C LEU A 57 8.58 4.84 -10.73
N GLU A 58 9.35 5.40 -11.68
CA GLU A 58 8.83 6.29 -12.72
C GLU A 58 7.82 5.57 -13.61
N LYS A 59 8.15 4.38 -14.13
CA LYS A 59 7.22 3.58 -14.93
C LYS A 59 5.96 3.18 -14.15
N LEU A 60 6.09 2.82 -12.87
CA LEU A 60 4.94 2.52 -12.00
C LEU A 60 4.04 3.74 -11.79
N SER A 61 4.61 4.95 -11.77
CA SER A 61 3.84 6.19 -11.64
C SER A 61 2.88 6.41 -12.82
N ASP A 62 3.24 5.89 -13.99
CA ASP A 62 2.51 6.00 -15.25
C ASP A 62 1.62 4.78 -15.55
N ALA A 63 1.55 3.78 -14.65
CA ALA A 63 0.75 2.57 -14.87
C ALA A 63 -0.76 2.81 -14.87
N LYS A 64 -1.22 4.00 -14.53
CA LYS A 64 -2.62 4.45 -14.61
C LYS A 64 -2.71 5.95 -14.85
N GLU A 65 -3.84 6.41 -15.40
CA GLU A 65 -4.03 7.80 -15.80
C GLU A 65 -3.89 8.83 -14.67
N MET A 66 -4.44 8.58 -13.51
CA MET A 66 -4.47 9.57 -12.44
C MET A 66 -4.20 8.97 -11.06
N GLY A 67 -3.55 9.79 -10.19
CA GLY A 67 -3.39 9.50 -8.78
C GLY A 67 -2.27 8.49 -8.46
N GLY A 68 -1.36 8.24 -9.42
CA GLY A 68 -0.15 7.43 -9.26
C GLY A 68 1.15 8.23 -9.38
N GLN A 69 1.09 9.45 -9.92
CA GLN A 69 2.23 10.24 -10.38
C GLN A 69 3.28 10.52 -9.29
N PHE A 70 2.90 10.55 -8.03
CA PHE A 70 3.82 10.77 -6.91
C PHE A 70 4.71 9.54 -6.59
N LEU A 71 4.44 8.36 -7.19
CA LEU A 71 5.29 7.17 -7.02
C LEU A 71 6.73 7.41 -7.48
N LYS A 72 6.93 8.19 -8.55
CA LYS A 72 8.27 8.54 -9.06
C LYS A 72 9.11 9.36 -8.08
N ASP A 73 8.47 10.04 -7.12
CA ASP A 73 9.11 10.87 -6.12
C ASP A 73 9.26 10.14 -4.76
N ALA A 74 8.79 8.89 -4.69
CA ALA A 74 8.97 8.06 -3.50
C ALA A 74 10.30 7.30 -3.56
N PRO A 75 11.05 7.18 -2.46
CA PRO A 75 12.28 6.38 -2.43
C PRO A 75 12.03 4.87 -2.44
N LEU A 76 10.79 4.44 -2.11
CA LEU A 76 10.43 3.04 -2.04
C LEU A 76 8.94 2.85 -2.37
N ALA A 77 8.64 1.78 -3.09
CA ALA A 77 7.28 1.27 -3.25
C ALA A 77 7.23 -0.24 -3.00
N ILE A 78 6.09 -0.71 -2.49
CA ILE A 78 5.83 -2.16 -2.36
C ILE A 78 4.55 -2.47 -3.13
N VAL A 79 4.67 -3.35 -4.12
CA VAL A 79 3.55 -3.85 -4.90
C VAL A 79 2.94 -5.05 -4.18
N VAL A 80 1.65 -5.01 -3.94
CA VAL A 80 0.90 -6.08 -3.26
C VAL A 80 0.17 -6.91 -4.30
N LEU A 81 0.43 -8.19 -4.30
CA LEU A 81 -0.09 -9.16 -5.25
C LEU A 81 -0.88 -10.25 -4.54
N GLY A 82 -1.79 -10.88 -5.28
CA GLY A 82 -2.46 -12.09 -4.83
C GLY A 82 -2.80 -13.02 -6.00
N ASP A 83 -2.91 -14.32 -5.71
CA ASP A 83 -3.34 -15.33 -6.67
C ASP A 83 -4.83 -15.64 -6.43
N PRO A 84 -5.73 -15.16 -7.31
CA PRO A 84 -7.17 -15.38 -7.16
C PRO A 84 -7.59 -16.85 -7.33
N MET A 85 -6.76 -17.68 -7.95
CA MET A 85 -7.04 -19.11 -8.08
C MET A 85 -6.67 -19.88 -6.82
N GLN A 86 -5.69 -19.40 -6.07
CA GLN A 86 -5.27 -19.98 -4.81
C GLN A 86 -6.17 -19.53 -3.65
N ASN A 87 -6.63 -18.27 -3.67
CA ASN A 87 -7.42 -17.69 -2.59
C ASN A 87 -8.44 -16.68 -3.11
N ASP A 88 -9.72 -16.99 -2.93
CA ASP A 88 -10.84 -16.10 -3.28
C ASP A 88 -10.88 -14.80 -2.47
N CYS A 89 -10.31 -14.80 -1.26
CA CYS A 89 -10.16 -13.61 -0.40
C CYS A 89 -8.83 -12.85 -0.60
N TRP A 90 -8.16 -13.01 -1.74
CA TRP A 90 -6.86 -12.39 -1.99
C TRP A 90 -6.87 -10.85 -1.88
N VAL A 91 -8.00 -10.22 -2.19
CA VAL A 91 -8.16 -8.75 -2.09
C VAL A 91 -8.19 -8.31 -0.63
N GLU A 92 -8.96 -8.98 0.21
CA GLU A 92 -9.07 -8.73 1.64
C GLU A 92 -7.74 -8.97 2.34
N ASP A 93 -7.14 -10.13 2.09
CA ASP A 93 -5.84 -10.51 2.67
C ASP A 93 -4.73 -9.52 2.28
N GLY A 94 -4.67 -9.16 0.99
CA GLY A 94 -3.73 -8.15 0.50
C GLY A 94 -3.98 -6.77 1.11
N SER A 95 -5.23 -6.38 1.32
CA SER A 95 -5.60 -5.11 1.94
C SER A 95 -5.20 -5.04 3.42
N ILE A 96 -5.38 -6.15 4.15
CA ILE A 96 -4.96 -6.28 5.55
C ILE A 96 -3.43 -6.19 5.66
N ALA A 97 -2.69 -6.88 4.78
CA ALA A 97 -1.24 -6.79 4.73
C ALA A 97 -0.76 -5.37 4.41
N ALA A 98 -1.40 -4.71 3.43
CA ALA A 98 -1.07 -3.35 3.03
C ALA A 98 -1.28 -2.34 4.16
N ILE A 99 -2.39 -2.41 4.90
CA ILE A 99 -2.61 -1.49 6.03
C ILE A 99 -1.67 -1.79 7.20
N SER A 100 -1.29 -3.06 7.42
CA SER A 100 -0.30 -3.43 8.44
C SER A 100 1.06 -2.80 8.14
N MET A 101 1.50 -2.79 6.88
CA MET A 101 2.71 -2.08 6.44
C MET A 101 2.63 -0.58 6.72
N GLN A 102 1.47 0.04 6.44
CA GLN A 102 1.30 1.48 6.64
C GLN A 102 1.31 1.89 8.12
N TYR A 103 0.78 1.06 9.02
CA TYR A 103 0.89 1.30 10.46
C TYR A 103 2.32 1.11 10.96
N GLN A 104 3.04 0.11 10.46
CA GLN A 104 4.44 -0.06 10.81
C GLN A 104 5.30 1.12 10.32
N ALA A 105 5.07 1.59 9.09
CA ALA A 105 5.75 2.78 8.58
C ALA A 105 5.47 4.02 9.43
N GLU A 106 4.22 4.23 9.86
CA GLU A 106 3.87 5.35 10.74
C GLU A 106 4.57 5.25 12.11
N GLU A 107 4.67 4.05 12.67
CA GLU A 107 5.38 3.80 13.94
C GLU A 107 6.87 4.12 13.83
N LEU A 108 7.47 3.87 12.66
CA LEU A 108 8.86 4.21 12.33
C LEU A 108 9.04 5.71 11.97
N GLY A 109 7.98 6.51 12.00
CA GLY A 109 8.02 7.93 11.61
C GLY A 109 8.00 8.18 10.11
N LEU A 110 7.85 7.13 9.30
CA LEU A 110 7.79 7.20 7.84
C LEU A 110 6.38 7.56 7.36
N GLY A 111 6.31 8.18 6.19
CA GLY A 111 5.07 8.42 5.46
C GLY A 111 4.75 7.24 4.53
N SER A 112 3.47 7.02 4.29
CA SER A 112 3.02 6.04 3.29
C SER A 112 1.74 6.48 2.59
N CYS A 113 1.50 5.93 1.40
CA CYS A 113 0.25 6.14 0.67
C CYS A 113 -0.13 4.93 -0.17
N TRP A 114 -1.38 4.50 -0.04
CA TRP A 114 -2.00 3.50 -0.92
C TRP A 114 -2.26 4.10 -2.30
N VAL A 115 -1.80 3.41 -3.33
CA VAL A 115 -2.11 3.70 -4.74
C VAL A 115 -2.92 2.54 -5.30
N GLN A 116 -4.21 2.81 -5.53
CA GLN A 116 -5.13 1.81 -6.09
C GLN A 116 -4.74 1.45 -7.52
N MET A 117 -4.52 0.14 -7.79
CA MET A 117 -4.22 -0.39 -9.12
C MET A 117 -5.33 -1.30 -9.63
N ARG A 118 -5.84 -2.20 -8.80
CA ARG A 118 -6.96 -3.07 -9.17
C ARG A 118 -8.15 -2.25 -9.67
N GLY A 119 -8.65 -2.59 -10.86
CA GLY A 119 -9.76 -1.86 -11.51
C GLY A 119 -9.38 -0.45 -11.99
N ARG A 120 -8.09 -0.17 -12.18
CA ARG A 120 -7.56 1.05 -12.79
C ARG A 120 -6.75 0.69 -14.05
N GLY A 121 -6.45 1.70 -14.88
CA GLY A 121 -5.70 1.51 -16.11
C GLY A 121 -5.49 2.82 -16.86
N LEU A 122 -5.12 2.69 -18.11
CA LEU A 122 -4.88 3.75 -19.07
C LEU A 122 -6.13 4.04 -19.91
N ASN A 123 -6.15 5.19 -20.58
CA ASN A 123 -7.29 5.62 -21.42
C ASN A 123 -7.48 4.74 -22.67
N ASP A 124 -6.47 4.00 -23.09
CA ASP A 124 -6.53 3.03 -24.18
C ASP A 124 -7.19 1.69 -23.80
N GLY A 125 -7.59 1.55 -22.54
CA GLY A 125 -8.18 0.34 -21.98
C GLY A 125 -7.19 -0.66 -21.37
N THR A 126 -5.88 -0.39 -21.45
CA THR A 126 -4.85 -1.24 -20.82
C THR A 126 -4.97 -1.17 -19.29
N SER A 127 -5.10 -2.32 -18.63
CA SER A 127 -5.21 -2.35 -17.17
C SER A 127 -3.87 -2.03 -16.49
N ALA A 128 -3.92 -1.33 -15.35
CA ALA A 128 -2.73 -1.09 -14.52
C ALA A 128 -2.05 -2.39 -14.10
N ASP A 129 -2.83 -3.44 -13.88
CA ASP A 129 -2.34 -4.79 -13.60
C ASP A 129 -1.41 -5.30 -14.74
N THR A 130 -1.87 -5.20 -15.99
CA THR A 130 -1.08 -5.60 -17.16
C THR A 130 0.21 -4.79 -17.29
N VAL A 131 0.13 -3.48 -17.10
CA VAL A 131 1.31 -2.60 -17.19
C VAL A 131 2.34 -2.97 -16.11
N ILE A 132 1.90 -3.08 -14.85
CA ILE A 132 2.80 -3.38 -13.72
C ILE A 132 3.43 -4.76 -13.84
N ARG A 133 2.66 -5.77 -14.27
CA ARG A 133 3.20 -7.11 -14.51
C ARG A 133 4.30 -7.09 -15.58
N GLY A 134 4.10 -6.31 -16.63
CA GLY A 134 5.13 -6.14 -17.68
C GLY A 134 6.40 -5.44 -17.19
N ILE A 135 6.27 -4.39 -16.36
CA ILE A 135 7.41 -3.66 -15.78
C ILE A 135 8.26 -4.56 -14.89
N LEU A 136 7.60 -5.35 -14.02
CA LEU A 136 8.25 -6.08 -12.94
C LEU A 136 8.39 -7.59 -13.21
N ASN A 137 8.06 -8.05 -14.42
CA ASN A 137 8.10 -9.48 -14.81
C ASN A 137 7.29 -10.39 -13.85
N ILE A 138 6.13 -9.92 -13.41
CA ILE A 138 5.26 -10.67 -12.49
C ILE A 138 4.55 -11.79 -13.28
N PRO A 139 4.55 -13.04 -12.76
CA PRO A 139 3.86 -14.16 -13.40
C PRO A 139 2.36 -13.93 -13.57
N GLU A 140 1.77 -14.50 -14.62
CA GLU A 140 0.37 -14.27 -15.03
C GLU A 140 -0.69 -14.70 -14.01
N ASN A 141 -0.35 -15.66 -13.14
CA ASN A 141 -1.26 -16.13 -12.09
C ASN A 141 -1.43 -15.13 -10.92
N TYR A 142 -0.56 -14.10 -10.81
CA TYR A 142 -0.70 -13.07 -9.79
C TYR A 142 -1.37 -11.82 -10.36
N ASN A 143 -2.32 -11.30 -9.60
CA ASN A 143 -2.97 -10.02 -9.88
C ASN A 143 -2.45 -8.93 -8.94
N VAL A 144 -2.31 -7.72 -9.47
CA VAL A 144 -1.89 -6.54 -8.71
C VAL A 144 -3.09 -5.94 -7.98
N LEU A 145 -3.00 -5.86 -6.65
CA LEU A 145 -4.01 -5.20 -5.82
C LEU A 145 -3.76 -3.70 -5.78
N CYS A 146 -2.60 -3.32 -5.30
CA CYS A 146 -2.21 -1.94 -5.07
C CYS A 146 -0.69 -1.81 -5.03
N VAL A 147 -0.24 -0.56 -5.04
CA VAL A 147 1.14 -0.17 -4.73
C VAL A 147 1.10 0.71 -3.49
N ILE A 148 1.96 0.46 -2.52
CA ILE A 148 2.13 1.35 -1.36
C ILE A 148 3.45 2.10 -1.53
N ALA A 149 3.38 3.43 -1.62
CA ALA A 149 4.55 4.30 -1.57
C ALA A 149 4.99 4.51 -0.12
N PHE A 150 6.29 4.53 0.12
CA PHE A 150 6.91 4.80 1.41
C PHE A 150 8.04 5.81 1.25
N GLY A 151 8.30 6.61 2.31
CA GLY A 151 9.42 7.55 2.35
C GLY A 151 9.39 8.41 3.61
N HIS A 152 10.47 9.16 3.84
CA HIS A 152 10.48 10.19 4.88
C HIS A 152 9.53 11.31 4.50
N LYS A 153 8.70 11.74 5.46
CA LYS A 153 7.63 12.74 5.24
C LYS A 153 8.23 14.09 4.86
N ALA A 154 7.82 14.65 3.72
CA ALA A 154 8.17 16.01 3.29
C ALA A 154 7.04 17.02 3.54
N ASP A 155 5.90 16.56 4.08
CA ASP A 155 4.78 17.41 4.45
C ASP A 155 4.18 16.95 5.80
N GLU A 156 3.58 17.91 6.50
CA GLU A 156 2.83 17.62 7.71
C GLU A 156 1.36 17.35 7.37
N ARG A 157 0.78 16.37 8.04
CA ARG A 157 -0.65 16.04 7.96
C ARG A 157 -1.28 16.12 9.33
N ARG A 158 -2.42 16.83 9.41
CA ARG A 158 -3.19 16.86 10.66
C ARG A 158 -3.69 15.46 10.99
N PRO A 159 -3.62 15.03 12.26
CA PRO A 159 -4.25 13.80 12.72
C PRO A 159 -5.74 13.74 12.35
N GLN A 160 -6.34 12.55 12.41
CA GLN A 160 -7.78 12.39 12.28
C GLN A 160 -8.47 13.18 13.41
N ASN A 161 -9.54 13.91 13.06
CA ASN A 161 -10.35 14.60 14.04
C ASN A 161 -11.44 13.65 14.56
N GLU A 162 -11.38 13.32 15.84
CA GLU A 162 -12.34 12.41 16.50
C GLU A 162 -13.79 12.95 16.45
N ASP A 163 -13.98 14.28 16.47
CA ASP A 163 -15.32 14.91 16.36
C ASP A 163 -15.98 14.71 14.98
N LYS A 164 -15.19 14.26 13.98
CA LYS A 164 -15.66 13.99 12.62
C LYS A 164 -15.86 12.53 12.33
N LEU A 165 -15.72 11.67 13.31
CA LEU A 165 -16.01 10.25 13.15
C LEU A 165 -17.49 10.04 12.85
N LYS A 166 -17.75 9.21 11.85
CA LYS A 166 -19.10 8.91 11.35
C LYS A 166 -19.80 7.86 12.21
N TRP A 167 -20.06 8.18 13.49
CA TRP A 167 -20.74 7.28 14.41
C TRP A 167 -22.15 6.88 13.94
N GLU A 168 -22.79 7.71 13.12
CA GLU A 168 -24.06 7.42 12.44
C GLU A 168 -24.00 6.21 11.49
N ASN A 169 -22.78 5.78 11.09
CA ASN A 169 -22.60 4.57 10.27
C ASN A 169 -22.49 3.28 11.12
N VAL A 170 -22.56 3.40 12.45
CA VAL A 170 -22.48 2.26 13.35
C VAL A 170 -23.89 1.89 13.81
N HIS A 171 -24.36 0.73 13.42
CA HIS A 171 -25.65 0.18 13.79
C HIS A 171 -25.44 -0.94 14.80
N ILE A 172 -26.24 -0.98 15.88
CA ILE A 172 -26.17 -2.00 16.91
C ILE A 172 -27.32 -2.98 16.68
N GLU A 173 -26.98 -4.28 16.55
CA GLU A 173 -27.87 -5.43 16.31
C GLU A 173 -28.55 -5.40 14.92
N LYS A 174 -29.18 -4.30 14.56
CA LYS A 174 -29.95 -4.17 13.29
C LYS A 174 -29.64 -2.85 12.63
N TRP A 175 -29.87 -2.81 11.30
CA TRP A 175 -29.80 -1.58 10.48
C TRP A 175 -30.93 -0.64 10.86
#